data_171022c4e1e7c0db7a709e99634e77e7
#
_entry.id   171022c4e1e7c0db7a709e99634e77e7
#
_cell.length_a   1.000
_cell.length_b   1.000
_cell.length_c   1.000
_cell.angle_alpha   90.00
_cell.angle_beta   90.00
_cell.angle_gamma   90.00
#
_symmetry.space_group_name_H-M   'P 1'
#
loop_
_entity.id
_entity.type
_entity.pdbx_description
1 polymer ?
#
loop_
_entity_poly.entity_id
_entity_poly.type
_entity_poly.pdbx_seq_one_letter_code
_entity_poly.pdbx_strand_id
1 'polypeptide(L)'
;MLVVTTPFVPGHRVVEVRGLCFGLVVRSRGIGPNIAAAFRSLGGGEITEYTKLLEETRNHAVSRLVEHAQQLGANAIISMRFDSSEMGSTMSEIVAYGTAAIVAPESSAGASGTAGSAVPGSAVPGGPPPWG
;
A
#
# COMPACT_ATOMS: atom_id res chain seq x y z
N MET A 1 -9.15 -9.31 1.20
CA MET A 1 -8.27 -8.60 0.24
C MET A 1 -6.87 -8.55 0.81
N LEU A 2 -5.91 -9.04 0.07
CA LEU A 2 -4.52 -9.00 0.48
C LEU A 2 -3.91 -7.68 0.00
N VAL A 3 -3.28 -6.94 0.91
CA VAL A 3 -2.64 -5.67 0.56
C VAL A 3 -1.18 -5.74 0.99
N VAL A 4 -0.29 -5.57 0.03
CA VAL A 4 1.15 -5.63 0.30
C VAL A 4 1.86 -4.45 -0.36
N THR A 5 2.99 -4.09 0.21
CA THR A 5 3.84 -3.03 -0.34
C THR A 5 4.89 -3.59 -1.30
N THR A 6 5.02 -4.91 -1.36
CA THR A 6 5.92 -5.59 -2.28
C THR A 6 5.27 -5.75 -3.65
N PRO A 7 6.07 -5.91 -4.71
CA PRO A 7 5.51 -6.15 -6.04
C PRO A 7 5.08 -7.61 -6.27
N PHE A 8 5.19 -8.43 -5.24
CA PHE A 8 4.82 -9.84 -5.31
C PHE A 8 4.24 -10.29 -3.98
N VAL A 9 3.55 -11.40 -3.99
CA VAL A 9 3.00 -12.05 -2.81
C VAL A 9 3.66 -13.42 -2.69
N PRO A 10 4.41 -13.69 -1.62
CA PRO A 10 5.06 -15.00 -1.45
C PRO A 10 4.06 -16.13 -1.52
N GLY A 11 4.41 -17.21 -2.22
CA GLY A 11 3.55 -18.36 -2.38
C GLY A 11 2.39 -18.15 -3.34
N HIS A 12 2.35 -17.03 -4.02
CA HIS A 12 1.33 -16.68 -4.99
C HIS A 12 1.97 -16.18 -6.28
N ARG A 13 1.21 -16.26 -7.35
CA ARG A 13 1.59 -15.65 -8.62
C ARG A 13 0.54 -14.66 -9.04
N VAL A 14 0.94 -13.61 -9.70
CA VAL A 14 0.01 -12.66 -10.30
C VAL A 14 -0.55 -13.28 -11.58
N VAL A 15 -1.84 -13.50 -11.60
CA VAL A 15 -2.53 -14.08 -12.75
C VAL A 15 -2.96 -12.99 -13.72
N GLU A 16 -3.39 -11.87 -13.16
CA GLU A 16 -3.92 -10.78 -13.98
C GLU A 16 -3.74 -9.46 -13.23
N VAL A 17 -3.34 -8.43 -13.95
CA VAL A 17 -3.32 -7.07 -13.43
C VAL A 17 -4.65 -6.41 -13.79
N ARG A 18 -5.35 -5.89 -12.79
CA ARG A 18 -6.64 -5.25 -12.98
C ARG A 18 -6.53 -3.74 -13.11
N GLY A 19 -5.38 -3.18 -12.80
CA GLY A 19 -5.10 -1.77 -13.02
C GLY A 19 -4.75 -1.01 -11.75
N LEU A 20 -4.63 0.29 -11.90
CA LEU A 20 -4.36 1.21 -10.80
C LEU A 20 -5.59 1.31 -9.90
N CYS A 21 -5.35 1.22 -8.60
CA CYS A 21 -6.38 1.53 -7.62
C CYS A 21 -5.87 2.56 -6.63
N PHE A 22 -6.78 3.31 -6.07
CA PHE A 22 -6.42 4.32 -5.08
C PHE A 22 -7.57 4.58 -4.13
N GLY A 23 -7.23 5.09 -2.96
CA GLY A 23 -8.17 5.57 -1.98
C GLY A 23 -7.72 6.93 -1.47
N LEU A 24 -8.60 7.89 -1.53
CA LEU A 24 -8.29 9.29 -1.27
C LEU A 24 -9.06 9.79 -0.06
N VAL A 25 -8.37 10.51 0.81
CA VAL A 25 -9.00 11.20 1.93
C VAL A 25 -8.49 12.65 1.95
N VAL A 26 -9.42 13.58 1.99
CA VAL A 26 -9.09 14.99 2.13
C VAL A 26 -9.51 15.43 3.53
N ARG A 27 -8.62 16.06 4.26
CA ARG A 27 -8.89 16.55 5.59
C ARG A 27 -8.61 18.02 5.67
N SER A 28 -9.45 18.72 6.44
CA SER A 28 -9.20 20.09 6.78
C SER A 28 -8.04 20.17 7.75
N ARG A 29 -7.14 21.11 7.52
CA ARG A 29 -6.02 21.39 8.43
C ARG A 29 -6.43 22.15 9.66
N GLY A 30 -7.70 22.47 9.80
CA GLY A 30 -8.25 23.11 10.98
C GLY A 30 -8.17 22.20 12.20
N ILE A 31 -6.98 21.77 12.50
CA ILE A 31 -6.67 21.19 13.80
C ILE A 31 -6.93 22.32 14.76
N GLY A 32 -7.90 22.14 15.62
CA GLY A 32 -8.32 23.21 16.50
C GLY A 32 -7.18 23.78 17.32
N PRO A 33 -7.34 24.98 17.84
CA PRO A 33 -6.33 25.64 18.64
C PRO A 33 -5.77 24.79 19.78
N ASN A 34 -6.59 23.86 20.28
CA ASN A 34 -6.21 22.97 21.36
C ASN A 34 -5.09 22.01 21.01
N ILE A 35 -5.08 21.50 19.79
CA ILE A 35 -4.01 20.58 19.36
C ILE A 35 -2.73 21.35 19.12
N ALA A 36 -2.82 22.54 18.53
CA ALA A 36 -1.66 23.39 18.33
C ALA A 36 -1.05 23.82 19.67
N ALA A 37 -1.89 24.12 20.66
CA ALA A 37 -1.42 24.46 22.00
C ALA A 37 -0.76 23.27 22.68
N ALA A 38 -1.35 22.09 22.57
CA ALA A 38 -0.77 20.87 23.10
C ALA A 38 0.58 20.56 22.46
N PHE A 39 0.68 20.76 21.16
CA PHE A 39 1.95 20.59 20.44
C PHE A 39 3.04 21.48 20.99
N ARG A 40 2.72 22.75 21.22
CA ARG A 40 3.68 23.71 21.75
C ARG A 40 4.08 23.41 23.19
N SER A 41 3.18 22.91 23.99
CA SER A 41 3.47 22.63 25.40
C SER A 41 4.30 21.38 25.61
N LEU A 42 4.29 20.44 24.66
CA LEU A 42 5.02 19.18 24.80
C LEU A 42 6.51 19.27 24.46
N GLY A 43 6.95 20.38 23.89
CA GLY A 43 8.37 20.59 23.66
C GLY A 43 9.05 19.52 22.80
N GLY A 44 8.33 18.95 21.83
CA GLY A 44 8.90 17.95 20.95
C GLY A 44 8.54 16.51 21.28
N GLY A 45 7.66 16.28 22.24
CA GLY A 45 7.15 14.95 22.53
C GLY A 45 6.06 14.51 21.58
N GLU A 46 5.71 13.25 21.60
CA GLU A 46 4.65 12.70 20.80
C GLU A 46 3.29 13.25 21.23
N ILE A 47 2.46 13.59 20.27
CA ILE A 47 1.07 13.97 20.52
C ILE A 47 0.19 12.79 20.17
N THR A 48 -0.28 12.09 21.18
CA THR A 48 -1.05 10.85 21.00
C THR A 48 -2.32 11.07 20.18
N GLU A 49 -3.06 12.15 20.45
CA GLU A 49 -4.29 12.45 19.73
C GLU A 49 -4.03 12.72 18.25
N TYR A 50 -2.93 13.38 17.95
CA TYR A 50 -2.55 13.66 16.57
C TYR A 50 -2.14 12.39 15.85
N THR A 51 -1.39 11.53 16.52
CA THR A 51 -0.98 10.24 15.98
C THR A 51 -2.21 9.39 15.64
N LYS A 52 -3.17 9.32 16.55
CA LYS A 52 -4.41 8.58 16.31
C LYS A 52 -5.17 9.13 15.11
N LEU A 53 -5.25 10.44 14.98
CA LEU A 53 -5.93 11.07 13.87
C LEU A 53 -5.29 10.69 12.53
N LEU A 54 -3.96 10.70 12.48
CA LEU A 54 -3.23 10.33 11.28
C LEU A 54 -3.38 8.86 10.95
N GLU A 55 -3.35 8.00 11.95
CA GLU A 55 -3.56 6.56 11.76
C GLU A 55 -4.97 6.29 11.22
N GLU A 56 -5.98 6.92 11.79
CA GLU A 56 -7.35 6.78 11.31
C GLU A 56 -7.49 7.25 9.86
N THR A 57 -6.84 8.35 9.53
CA THR A 57 -6.90 8.90 8.17
C THR A 57 -6.25 7.94 7.17
N ARG A 58 -5.11 7.36 7.54
CA ARG A 58 -4.44 6.37 6.69
C ARG A 58 -5.25 5.10 6.54
N ASN A 59 -5.82 4.61 7.63
CA ASN A 59 -6.69 3.45 7.59
C ASN A 59 -7.92 3.69 6.72
N HIS A 60 -8.45 4.89 6.76
CA HIS A 60 -9.56 5.29 5.91
C HIS A 60 -9.19 5.27 4.43
N ALA A 61 -8.00 5.79 4.11
CA ALA A 61 -7.50 5.75 2.75
C ALA A 61 -7.32 4.31 2.26
N VAL A 62 -6.79 3.43 3.11
CA VAL A 62 -6.65 2.01 2.76
C VAL A 62 -8.02 1.35 2.55
N SER A 63 -9.00 1.66 3.37
CA SER A 63 -10.34 1.12 3.20
C SER A 63 -10.93 1.49 1.84
N ARG A 64 -10.74 2.73 1.42
CA ARG A 64 -11.19 3.19 0.11
C ARG A 64 -10.40 2.54 -1.03
N LEU A 65 -9.11 2.35 -0.82
CA LEU A 65 -8.26 1.64 -1.76
C LEU A 65 -8.76 0.22 -1.99
N VAL A 66 -9.04 -0.51 -0.92
CA VAL A 66 -9.56 -1.87 -0.98
C VAL A 66 -10.91 -1.91 -1.70
N GLU A 67 -11.78 -0.99 -1.37
CA GLU A 67 -13.08 -0.89 -2.02
C GLU A 67 -12.94 -0.68 -3.52
N HIS A 68 -12.04 0.21 -3.93
CA HIS A 68 -11.78 0.45 -5.36
C HIS A 68 -11.24 -0.81 -6.04
N ALA A 69 -10.29 -1.49 -5.41
CA ALA A 69 -9.73 -2.73 -5.96
C ALA A 69 -10.80 -3.81 -6.09
N GLN A 70 -11.72 -3.90 -5.14
CA GLN A 70 -12.84 -4.83 -5.21
C GLN A 70 -13.74 -4.54 -6.40
N GLN A 71 -13.99 -3.27 -6.68
CA GLN A 71 -14.76 -2.86 -7.85
C GLN A 71 -14.08 -3.26 -9.17
N LEU A 72 -12.76 -3.34 -9.15
CA LEU A 72 -11.99 -3.80 -10.31
C LEU A 72 -11.93 -5.33 -10.40
N GLY A 73 -12.50 -6.04 -9.46
CA GLY A 73 -12.49 -7.49 -9.44
C GLY A 73 -11.20 -8.11 -8.93
N ALA A 74 -10.37 -7.34 -8.25
CA ALA A 74 -9.10 -7.81 -7.72
C ALA A 74 -9.28 -8.55 -6.41
N ASN A 75 -8.33 -9.43 -6.09
CA ASN A 75 -8.25 -10.07 -4.79
C ASN A 75 -6.97 -9.68 -4.04
N ALA A 76 -6.15 -8.87 -4.64
CA ALA A 76 -4.91 -8.38 -4.01
C ALA A 76 -4.57 -6.98 -4.52
N ILE A 77 -3.83 -6.27 -3.69
CA ILE A 77 -3.22 -4.99 -4.05
C ILE A 77 -1.73 -5.14 -3.78
N ILE A 78 -0.94 -4.97 -4.80
CA ILE A 78 0.52 -5.06 -4.71
C ILE A 78 1.13 -3.67 -4.90
N SER A 79 2.37 -3.53 -4.44
CA SER A 79 3.13 -2.27 -4.55
C SER A 79 2.38 -1.07 -3.98
N MET A 80 1.71 -1.27 -2.85
CA MET A 80 0.92 -0.21 -2.23
C MET A 80 1.84 0.84 -1.63
N ARG A 81 1.44 2.09 -1.79
CA ARG A 81 2.15 3.26 -1.27
C ARG A 81 1.15 4.28 -0.74
N PHE A 82 1.64 5.11 0.13
CA PHE A 82 0.93 6.33 0.52
C PHE A 82 1.63 7.54 -0.08
N ASP A 83 0.84 8.53 -0.37
CA ASP A 83 1.36 9.86 -0.68
C ASP A 83 0.47 10.87 0.03
N SER A 84 1.04 12.02 0.33
CA SER A 84 0.28 13.09 0.96
C SER A 84 0.69 14.41 0.36
N SER A 85 -0.28 15.30 0.19
CA SER A 85 -0.04 16.61 -0.35
C SER A 85 -0.88 17.65 0.37
N GLU A 86 -0.42 18.87 0.32
CA GLU A 86 -1.13 19.99 0.89
C GLU A 86 -1.93 20.70 -0.19
N MET A 87 -3.21 20.91 0.10
CA MET A 87 -4.11 21.61 -0.82
C MET A 87 -4.41 22.97 -0.22
N GLY A 88 -3.66 23.98 -0.63
CA GLY A 88 -3.76 25.29 -0.04
C GLY A 88 -3.25 25.29 1.40
N SER A 89 -3.66 26.28 2.16
CA SER A 89 -3.21 26.43 3.54
C SER A 89 -4.10 25.72 4.56
N THR A 90 -5.24 25.17 4.14
CA THR A 90 -6.26 24.68 5.06
C THR A 90 -6.62 23.22 4.88
N MET A 91 -6.14 22.58 3.84
CA MET A 91 -6.49 21.18 3.55
C MET A 91 -5.26 20.35 3.23
N SER A 92 -5.34 19.08 3.56
CA SER A 92 -4.34 18.11 3.15
C SER A 92 -5.02 16.87 2.60
N GLU A 93 -4.33 16.23 1.68
CA GLU A 93 -4.80 15.02 1.01
C GLU A 93 -3.89 13.88 1.40
N ILE A 94 -4.48 12.72 1.67
CA ILE A 94 -3.74 11.48 1.80
C ILE A 94 -4.32 10.51 0.79
N VAL A 95 -3.45 9.95 -0.04
CA VAL A 95 -3.85 8.94 -1.00
C VAL A 95 -3.08 7.65 -0.72
N ALA A 96 -3.80 6.54 -0.69
CA ALA A 96 -3.22 5.21 -0.75
C ALA A 96 -3.43 4.70 -2.17
N TYR A 97 -2.40 4.18 -2.80
CA TYR A 97 -2.51 3.69 -4.18
C TYR A 97 -1.68 2.44 -4.37
N GLY A 98 -1.99 1.71 -5.41
CA GLY A 98 -1.28 0.48 -5.73
C GLY A 98 -1.83 -0.16 -6.98
N THR A 99 -1.39 -1.37 -7.24
CA THR A 99 -1.83 -2.14 -8.38
C THR A 99 -2.84 -3.20 -7.93
N ALA A 100 -4.05 -3.09 -8.44
CA ALA A 100 -5.07 -4.11 -8.22
C ALA A 100 -4.75 -5.32 -9.09
N ALA A 101 -4.72 -6.49 -8.49
CA ALA A 101 -4.31 -7.71 -9.18
C ALA A 101 -5.13 -8.91 -8.72
N ILE A 102 -5.17 -9.91 -9.58
CA ILE A 102 -5.66 -11.23 -9.21
C ILE A 102 -4.43 -12.10 -8.99
N VAL A 103 -4.32 -12.66 -7.80
CA VAL A 103 -3.25 -13.60 -7.46
C VAL A 103 -3.85 -14.96 -7.15
N ALA A 104 -3.10 -16.01 -7.42
CA ALA A 104 -3.48 -17.37 -7.13
C ALA A 104 -2.36 -18.09 -6.40
N PRO A 105 -2.67 -19.00 -5.48
CA PRO A 105 -1.62 -19.78 -4.83
C PRO A 105 -0.82 -20.58 -5.85
N GLU A 106 0.47 -20.70 -5.64
CA GLU A 106 1.29 -21.61 -6.42
C GLU A 106 0.92 -23.03 -6.04
N SER A 107 0.64 -23.86 -7.05
CA SER A 107 0.32 -25.26 -6.79
C SER A 107 1.59 -26.00 -6.42
N SER A 108 1.47 -26.96 -5.51
CA SER A 108 2.61 -27.78 -5.12
C SER A 108 3.16 -28.57 -6.30
N ALA A 109 2.31 -29.02 -7.20
CA ALA A 109 2.76 -29.69 -8.41
C ALA A 109 3.53 -28.75 -9.33
N GLY A 110 3.04 -27.56 -9.53
CA GLY A 110 3.72 -26.54 -10.30
C GLY A 110 5.01 -26.11 -9.64
N ALA A 111 5.01 -25.94 -8.35
CA ALA A 111 6.18 -25.54 -7.61
C ALA A 111 7.28 -26.59 -7.70
N SER A 112 6.93 -27.85 -7.56
CA SER A 112 7.91 -28.92 -7.62
C SER A 112 8.48 -29.10 -9.02
N GLY A 113 7.65 -29.05 -10.03
CA GLY A 113 8.11 -29.15 -11.39
C GLY A 113 8.93 -27.95 -11.79
N THR A 114 8.52 -26.81 -11.40
CA THR A 114 9.23 -25.57 -11.70
C THR A 114 10.57 -25.50 -10.99
N ALA A 115 10.62 -25.98 -9.77
CA ALA A 115 11.88 -25.97 -9.03
C ALA A 115 12.97 -26.76 -9.75
N GLY A 116 12.59 -27.89 -10.31
CA GLY A 116 13.56 -28.69 -11.04
C GLY A 116 14.04 -28.05 -12.33
N SER A 117 13.18 -27.43 -13.04
CA SER A 117 13.53 -26.87 -14.33
C SER A 117 13.95 -25.42 -14.26
N ALA A 118 13.36 -24.68 -13.36
CA ALA A 118 13.60 -23.25 -13.32
C ALA A 118 14.93 -22.90 -12.68
N VAL A 119 15.40 -23.72 -11.76
CA VAL A 119 16.64 -23.42 -11.08
C VAL A 119 17.79 -23.22 -12.06
N PRO A 120 18.01 -24.13 -12.99
CA PRO A 120 19.07 -23.89 -13.96
C PRO A 120 18.85 -22.63 -14.78
N GLY A 121 17.62 -22.39 -15.16
CA GLY A 121 17.33 -21.22 -15.97
C GLY A 121 17.40 -19.94 -15.17
N SER A 122 16.86 -20.00 -14.00
CA SER A 122 16.83 -18.83 -13.15
C SER A 122 18.19 -18.53 -12.56
N ALA A 123 18.98 -19.54 -12.47
CA ALA A 123 20.32 -19.31 -12.01
C ALA A 123 21.06 -18.36 -12.89
N VAL A 124 20.44 -17.64 -13.68
CA VAL A 124 21.09 -16.62 -14.44
C VAL A 124 22.04 -15.87 -13.54
N PRO A 125 23.15 -16.50 -13.19
CA PRO A 125 24.08 -15.83 -12.31
C PRO A 125 24.68 -14.73 -13.14
N GLY A 126 24.62 -13.64 -12.84
CA GLY A 126 25.09 -12.56 -13.66
C GLY A 126 24.00 -11.76 -14.30
N GLY A 127 22.79 -12.20 -14.16
CA GLY A 127 21.66 -11.35 -14.52
C GLY A 127 21.61 -10.14 -13.61
N PRO A 128 21.29 -8.97 -14.16
CA PRO A 128 21.16 -7.80 -13.32
C PRO A 128 20.03 -8.03 -12.31
N PRO A 129 20.16 -7.47 -11.10
CA PRO A 129 19.07 -7.54 -10.15
C PRO A 129 17.85 -6.84 -10.71
N PRO A 130 16.64 -7.28 -10.29
CA PRO A 130 15.40 -6.70 -10.83
C PRO A 130 15.28 -5.20 -10.67
N TRP A 131 16.00 -4.65 -9.74
CA TRP A 131 15.96 -3.22 -9.46
C TRP A 131 17.15 -2.47 -10.05
N GLY A 132 18.03 -3.13 -10.72
CA GLY A 132 19.24 -2.56 -11.30
C GLY A 132 19.07 -2.01 -12.70
#